data_a63f37d6b56fbbdae41506cd674aa563
#
_entry.id   a63f37d6b56fbbdae41506cd674aa563
#
_cell.length_a   1.000
_cell.length_b   1.000
_cell.length_c   1.000
_cell.angle_alpha   90.00
_cell.angle_beta   90.00
_cell.angle_gamma   90.00
#
_symmetry.space_group_name_H-M   'P 1'
#
loop_
_entity.id
_entity.type
_entity.pdbx_description
1 polymer ?
#
loop_
_entity_poly.entity_id
_entity_poly.type
_entity_poly.pdbx_seq_one_letter_code
_entity_poly.pdbx_strand_id
1 'polypeptide(L)'
;MSGAAPDEFERAVSEVQKAAKEEQALLSRPIEIVSVPWYRHPMAAVVLAVLAVVIWGAQLMLWRLPEPQLSARDREAALRYAMSQQVARIEDFRQQHERLPLSLAEVAETYRGMSYVMLDSLRYRLTGSDDPLVLSFRSDSSITAFLGGSLMLIQERRK
;
A
#
# COMPACT_ATOMS: atom_id res chain seq x y z
N MET A 1 68.94 -15.60 23.25
CA MET A 1 67.61 -16.21 23.10
C MET A 1 67.04 -16.32 24.51
N SER A 2 66.19 -15.35 24.88
CA SER A 2 65.65 -15.21 26.22
C SER A 2 64.42 -16.08 26.32
N GLY A 3 64.51 -17.15 27.12
CA GLY A 3 63.39 -18.00 27.46
C GLY A 3 62.49 -17.25 28.43
N ALA A 4 61.28 -16.93 28.04
CA ALA A 4 60.26 -16.47 28.94
C ALA A 4 60.07 -17.55 30.03
N ALA A 5 60.12 -17.15 31.30
CA ALA A 5 59.98 -18.08 32.40
C ALA A 5 58.62 -18.79 32.36
N PRO A 6 58.56 -20.09 32.59
CA PRO A 6 57.32 -20.87 32.56
C PRO A 6 56.23 -20.29 33.44
N ASP A 7 56.60 -19.58 34.50
CA ASP A 7 55.70 -18.92 35.46
C ASP A 7 54.87 -17.74 34.86
N GLU A 8 55.38 -17.01 33.86
CA GLU A 8 54.65 -15.91 33.20
C GLU A 8 53.54 -16.45 32.30
N PHE A 9 53.80 -17.51 31.64
CA PHE A 9 52.82 -18.17 30.77
C PHE A 9 51.66 -18.77 31.61
N GLU A 10 51.98 -19.46 32.71
CA GLU A 10 50.93 -20.00 33.59
C GLU A 10 50.09 -18.91 34.24
N ARG A 11 50.66 -17.75 34.58
CA ARG A 11 49.91 -16.59 35.09
C ARG A 11 48.98 -16.01 34.04
N ALA A 12 49.45 -15.81 32.82
CA ALA A 12 48.64 -15.33 31.73
C ALA A 12 47.45 -16.25 31.41
N VAL A 13 47.67 -17.55 31.42
CA VAL A 13 46.63 -18.58 31.21
C VAL A 13 45.60 -18.54 32.34
N SER A 14 46.05 -18.39 33.59
CA SER A 14 45.13 -18.33 34.74
C SER A 14 44.28 -17.08 34.76
N GLU A 15 44.83 -15.91 34.34
CA GLU A 15 44.08 -14.67 34.18
C GLU A 15 43.01 -14.76 33.09
N VAL A 16 43.37 -15.32 31.93
CA VAL A 16 42.40 -15.52 30.84
C VAL A 16 41.28 -16.46 31.24
N GLN A 17 41.61 -17.54 31.95
CA GLN A 17 40.60 -18.49 32.48
C GLN A 17 39.69 -17.82 33.51
N LYS A 18 40.23 -16.94 34.34
CA LYS A 18 39.43 -16.23 35.34
C LYS A 18 38.50 -15.22 34.67
N ALA A 19 38.99 -14.46 33.70
CA ALA A 19 38.17 -13.55 32.90
C ALA A 19 37.06 -14.28 32.16
N ALA A 20 37.36 -15.40 31.51
CA ALA A 20 36.37 -16.22 30.82
C ALA A 20 35.28 -16.76 31.78
N LYS A 21 35.65 -17.18 32.98
CA LYS A 21 34.69 -17.63 34.00
C LYS A 21 33.80 -16.52 34.52
N GLU A 22 34.35 -15.31 34.69
CA GLU A 22 33.59 -14.11 35.12
C GLU A 22 32.60 -13.71 34.00
N GLU A 23 33.02 -13.71 32.76
CA GLU A 23 32.16 -13.42 31.63
C GLU A 23 31.02 -14.46 31.47
N GLN A 24 31.36 -15.74 31.66
CA GLN A 24 30.37 -16.83 31.64
C GLN A 24 29.39 -16.74 32.84
N ALA A 25 29.84 -16.29 33.98
CA ALA A 25 28.98 -16.04 35.15
C ALA A 25 28.06 -14.85 34.93
N LEU A 26 28.50 -13.81 34.21
CA LEU A 26 27.65 -12.68 33.81
C LEU A 26 26.58 -13.08 32.80
N LEU A 27 26.95 -13.92 31.84
CA LEU A 27 26.02 -14.43 30.80
C LEU A 27 25.03 -15.46 31.35
N SER A 28 25.41 -16.18 32.42
CA SER A 28 24.54 -17.17 33.08
C SER A 28 23.64 -16.57 34.18
N ARG A 29 23.68 -15.26 34.41
CA ARG A 29 22.69 -14.62 35.28
C ARG A 29 21.32 -14.79 34.65
N PRO A 30 20.37 -15.48 35.29
CA PRO A 30 19.01 -15.55 34.74
C PRO A 30 18.50 -14.12 34.60
N ILE A 31 18.08 -13.76 33.40
CA ILE A 31 17.37 -12.51 33.16
C ILE A 31 16.09 -12.64 33.98
N GLU A 32 16.09 -11.99 35.14
CA GLU A 32 14.91 -11.89 35.99
C GLU A 32 13.88 -11.08 35.17
N ILE A 33 13.07 -11.79 34.37
CA ILE A 33 11.94 -11.19 33.69
C ILE A 33 11.00 -10.79 34.82
N VAL A 34 11.10 -9.54 35.22
CA VAL A 34 10.12 -8.90 36.11
C VAL A 34 8.83 -8.89 35.34
N SER A 35 8.08 -9.99 35.43
CA SER A 35 6.72 -10.08 34.93
C SER A 35 5.88 -9.14 35.78
N VAL A 36 5.71 -7.92 35.26
CA VAL A 36 4.81 -6.94 35.86
C VAL A 36 3.40 -7.46 35.75
N PRO A 37 2.76 -7.86 36.85
CA PRO A 37 1.49 -8.59 36.80
C PRO A 37 0.28 -7.67 36.67
N TRP A 38 0.41 -6.50 35.99
CA TRP A 38 -0.69 -5.55 35.85
C TRP A 38 -1.91 -6.16 35.10
N TYR A 39 -1.70 -7.13 34.21
CA TYR A 39 -2.78 -7.84 33.54
C TYR A 39 -3.43 -8.95 34.37
N ARG A 40 -2.90 -9.25 35.55
CA ARG A 40 -3.53 -10.17 36.53
C ARG A 40 -4.69 -9.54 37.30
N HIS A 41 -4.87 -8.22 37.23
CA HIS A 41 -6.02 -7.59 37.81
C HIS A 41 -7.25 -7.85 36.95
N PRO A 42 -8.29 -8.49 37.46
CA PRO A 42 -9.51 -8.78 36.68
C PRO A 42 -10.13 -7.51 36.08
N MET A 43 -9.92 -6.36 36.75
CA MET A 43 -10.33 -5.05 36.25
C MET A 43 -9.63 -4.66 34.94
N ALA A 44 -8.36 -4.99 34.75
CA ALA A 44 -7.64 -4.67 33.52
C ALA A 44 -8.21 -5.45 32.32
N ALA A 45 -8.58 -6.73 32.53
CA ALA A 45 -9.21 -7.53 31.50
C ALA A 45 -10.59 -6.98 31.11
N VAL A 46 -11.37 -6.51 32.09
CA VAL A 46 -12.69 -5.90 31.84
C VAL A 46 -12.54 -4.60 31.05
N VAL A 47 -11.59 -3.73 31.42
CA VAL A 47 -11.35 -2.47 30.71
C VAL A 47 -10.93 -2.75 29.27
N LEU A 48 -10.01 -3.70 29.01
CA LEU A 48 -9.61 -4.08 27.66
C LEU A 48 -10.77 -4.67 26.85
N ALA A 49 -11.61 -5.49 27.48
CA ALA A 49 -12.78 -6.05 26.79
C ALA A 49 -13.78 -4.95 26.39
N VAL A 50 -14.07 -4.01 27.29
CA VAL A 50 -14.95 -2.86 26.98
C VAL A 50 -14.35 -2.01 25.86
N LEU A 51 -13.06 -1.73 25.92
CA LEU A 51 -12.36 -0.94 24.90
C LEU A 51 -12.39 -1.65 23.52
N ALA A 52 -12.21 -2.95 23.49
CA ALA A 52 -12.35 -3.76 22.29
C ALA A 52 -13.77 -3.69 21.72
N VAL A 53 -14.81 -3.83 22.55
CA VAL A 53 -16.20 -3.73 22.11
C VAL A 53 -16.52 -2.34 21.55
N VAL A 54 -16.01 -1.27 22.19
CA VAL A 54 -16.19 0.11 21.70
C VAL A 54 -15.50 0.31 20.36
N ILE A 55 -14.26 -0.14 20.21
CA ILE A 55 -13.52 -0.04 18.94
C ILE A 55 -14.24 -0.82 17.84
N TRP A 56 -14.65 -2.06 18.12
CA TRP A 56 -15.36 -2.88 17.13
C TRP A 56 -16.72 -2.29 16.78
N GLY A 57 -17.45 -1.77 17.76
CA GLY A 57 -18.73 -1.08 17.53
C GLY A 57 -18.57 0.17 16.68
N ALA A 58 -17.55 0.99 16.96
CA ALA A 58 -17.22 2.16 16.15
C ALA A 58 -16.83 1.77 14.70
N GLN A 59 -16.06 0.70 14.55
CA GLN A 59 -15.66 0.20 13.24
C GLN A 59 -16.85 -0.31 12.42
N LEU A 60 -17.76 -1.06 13.04
CA LEU A 60 -19.01 -1.51 12.41
C LEU A 60 -19.93 -0.34 12.05
N MET A 61 -19.96 0.70 12.87
CA MET A 61 -20.73 1.91 12.59
C MET A 61 -20.13 2.70 11.40
N LEU A 62 -18.81 2.80 11.33
CA LEU A 62 -18.10 3.41 10.19
C LEU A 62 -18.34 2.65 8.88
N TRP A 63 -18.42 1.32 8.93
CA TRP A 63 -18.73 0.50 7.74
C TRP A 63 -20.19 0.62 7.28
N ARG A 64 -21.09 1.05 8.18
CA ARG A 64 -22.52 1.29 7.84
C ARG A 64 -22.80 2.71 7.39
N LEU A 65 -21.82 3.63 7.45
CA LEU A 65 -21.99 4.95 6.86
C LEU A 65 -22.20 4.75 5.35
N PRO A 66 -23.35 5.20 4.80
CA PRO A 66 -23.56 5.13 3.36
C PRO A 66 -22.41 5.88 2.69
N GLU A 67 -21.78 5.25 1.72
CA GLU A 67 -20.77 5.93 0.90
C GLU A 67 -21.40 7.23 0.40
N PRO A 68 -20.70 8.37 0.54
CA PRO A 68 -21.23 9.63 0.08
C PRO A 68 -21.57 9.47 -1.41
N GLN A 69 -22.86 9.50 -1.71
CA GLN A 69 -23.32 9.36 -3.09
C GLN A 69 -22.79 10.55 -3.87
N LEU A 70 -21.77 10.28 -4.67
CA LEU A 70 -21.23 11.25 -5.61
C LEU A 70 -22.37 11.74 -6.51
N SER A 71 -22.45 13.03 -6.75
CA SER A 71 -23.44 13.56 -7.70
C SER A 71 -23.22 12.93 -9.08
N ALA A 72 -24.26 12.88 -9.90
CA ALA A 72 -24.14 12.33 -11.25
C ALA A 72 -23.03 13.03 -12.06
N ARG A 73 -22.86 14.33 -11.86
CA ARG A 73 -21.79 15.13 -12.48
C ARG A 73 -20.41 14.71 -11.98
N ASP A 74 -20.26 14.46 -10.68
CA ASP A 74 -18.98 14.05 -10.10
C ASP A 74 -18.59 12.64 -10.54
N ARG A 75 -19.56 11.73 -10.66
CA ARG A 75 -19.33 10.39 -11.22
C ARG A 75 -18.89 10.46 -12.68
N GLU A 76 -19.57 11.27 -13.48
CA GLU A 76 -19.19 11.49 -14.87
C GLU A 76 -17.77 12.06 -14.99
N ALA A 77 -17.44 13.08 -14.19
CA ALA A 77 -16.11 13.68 -14.17
C ALA A 77 -15.04 12.68 -13.74
N ALA A 78 -15.31 11.86 -12.72
CA ALA A 78 -14.41 10.82 -12.25
C ALA A 78 -14.19 9.75 -13.34
N LEU A 79 -15.24 9.30 -14.02
CA LEU A 79 -15.15 8.32 -15.09
C LEU A 79 -14.36 8.87 -16.28
N ARG A 80 -14.63 10.12 -16.71
CA ARG A 80 -13.85 10.79 -17.78
C ARG A 80 -12.37 10.89 -17.42
N TYR A 81 -12.08 11.24 -16.17
CA TYR A 81 -10.69 11.30 -15.69
C TYR A 81 -10.02 9.93 -15.68
N ALA A 82 -10.68 8.91 -15.16
CA ALA A 82 -10.16 7.54 -15.19
C ALA A 82 -9.91 7.03 -16.62
N MET A 83 -10.82 7.32 -17.54
CA MET A 83 -10.65 7.00 -18.96
C MET A 83 -9.46 7.75 -19.56
N SER A 84 -9.26 9.04 -19.23
CA SER A 84 -8.12 9.80 -19.75
C SER A 84 -6.77 9.25 -19.27
N GLN A 85 -6.69 8.77 -18.03
CA GLN A 85 -5.50 8.09 -17.52
C GLN A 85 -5.22 6.79 -18.29
N GLN A 86 -6.28 6.04 -18.61
CA GLN A 86 -6.12 4.82 -19.39
C GLN A 86 -5.70 5.10 -20.85
N VAL A 87 -6.25 6.18 -21.44
CA VAL A 87 -5.81 6.66 -22.77
C VAL A 87 -4.33 7.02 -22.76
N ALA A 88 -3.87 7.77 -21.76
CA ALA A 88 -2.45 8.12 -21.65
C ALA A 88 -1.56 6.87 -21.59
N ARG A 89 -1.94 5.86 -20.79
CA ARG A 89 -1.20 4.59 -20.72
C ARG A 89 -1.16 3.83 -22.04
N ILE A 90 -2.29 3.83 -22.81
CA ILE A 90 -2.34 3.20 -24.12
C ILE A 90 -1.41 3.93 -25.11
N GLU A 91 -1.39 5.25 -25.06
CA GLU A 91 -0.49 6.04 -25.91
C GLU A 91 0.98 5.87 -25.54
N ASP A 92 1.30 5.80 -24.24
CA ASP A 92 2.66 5.49 -23.77
C ASP A 92 3.10 4.10 -24.25
N PHE A 93 2.22 3.09 -24.15
CA PHE A 93 2.50 1.77 -24.68
C PHE A 93 2.76 1.79 -26.18
N ARG A 94 1.92 2.53 -26.92
CA ARG A 94 2.08 2.69 -28.38
C ARG A 94 3.42 3.35 -28.72
N GLN A 95 3.86 4.35 -27.98
CA GLN A 95 5.15 5.01 -28.19
C GLN A 95 6.34 4.07 -27.91
N GLN A 96 6.22 3.21 -26.89
CA GLN A 96 7.28 2.29 -26.50
C GLN A 96 7.39 1.07 -27.41
N HIS A 97 6.26 0.57 -27.94
CA HIS A 97 6.20 -0.69 -28.68
C HIS A 97 5.86 -0.53 -30.16
N GLU A 98 5.65 0.71 -30.64
CA GLU A 98 5.26 1.05 -32.02
C GLU A 98 3.98 0.34 -32.51
N ARG A 99 3.17 -0.16 -31.59
CA ARG A 99 1.90 -0.84 -31.86
C ARG A 99 0.87 -0.53 -30.78
N LEU A 100 -0.40 -0.72 -31.10
CA LEU A 100 -1.46 -0.72 -30.11
C LEU A 100 -1.44 -2.01 -29.25
N PRO A 101 -1.85 -1.96 -27.98
CA PRO A 101 -2.00 -3.16 -27.16
C PRO A 101 -3.16 -4.03 -27.70
N LEU A 102 -3.02 -5.34 -27.59
CA LEU A 102 -4.08 -6.29 -27.98
C LEU A 102 -5.19 -6.31 -26.92
N SER A 103 -4.85 -6.01 -25.67
CA SER A 103 -5.80 -5.92 -24.57
C SER A 103 -5.32 -4.91 -23.54
N LEU A 104 -6.23 -4.44 -22.64
CA LEU A 104 -5.86 -3.57 -21.54
C LEU A 104 -4.90 -4.25 -20.54
N ALA A 105 -4.88 -5.55 -20.47
CA ALA A 105 -3.99 -6.29 -19.58
C ALA A 105 -2.49 -6.09 -19.92
N GLU A 106 -2.18 -5.72 -21.18
CA GLU A 106 -0.79 -5.41 -21.58
C GLU A 106 -0.31 -4.05 -21.09
N VAL A 107 -1.22 -3.17 -20.69
CA VAL A 107 -0.94 -1.75 -20.44
C VAL A 107 -0.82 -1.41 -18.95
N ALA A 108 -1.03 -2.35 -18.03
CA ALA A 108 -1.09 -2.20 -16.57
C ALA A 108 -2.51 -2.31 -15.98
N GLU A 109 -2.67 -1.97 -14.70
CA GLU A 109 -3.94 -2.07 -13.99
C GLU A 109 -5.11 -1.44 -14.75
N THR A 110 -6.11 -2.26 -15.00
CA THR A 110 -7.34 -1.84 -15.68
C THR A 110 -8.37 -1.42 -14.64
N TYR A 111 -8.96 -0.26 -14.79
CA TYR A 111 -10.10 0.14 -13.98
C TYR A 111 -11.30 -0.79 -14.24
N ARG A 112 -12.01 -1.14 -13.16
CA ARG A 112 -13.26 -1.89 -13.28
C ARG A 112 -14.26 -1.13 -14.19
N GLY A 113 -14.95 -1.86 -15.05
CA GLY A 113 -15.93 -1.27 -15.95
C GLY A 113 -15.34 -0.64 -17.21
N MET A 114 -14.05 -0.84 -17.52
CA MET A 114 -13.46 -0.42 -18.79
C MET A 114 -13.36 -1.57 -19.76
N SER A 115 -13.74 -1.31 -21.01
CA SER A 115 -13.55 -2.19 -22.13
C SER A 115 -12.80 -1.48 -23.26
N TYR A 116 -11.95 -2.23 -23.94
CA TYR A 116 -11.11 -1.76 -25.03
C TYR A 116 -11.34 -2.60 -26.27
N VAL A 117 -11.49 -1.93 -27.40
CA VAL A 117 -11.65 -2.58 -28.69
C VAL A 117 -10.72 -1.89 -29.69
N MET A 118 -9.77 -2.65 -30.23
CA MET A 118 -8.95 -2.21 -31.34
C MET A 118 -9.81 -2.21 -32.62
N LEU A 119 -9.90 -1.08 -33.30
CA LEU A 119 -10.69 -0.92 -34.53
C LEU A 119 -9.83 -1.26 -35.76
N ASP A 120 -8.57 -0.81 -35.73
CA ASP A 120 -7.53 -1.13 -36.69
C ASP A 120 -6.14 -0.92 -36.06
N SER A 121 -5.07 -1.01 -36.87
CA SER A 121 -3.69 -0.89 -36.38
C SER A 121 -3.35 0.47 -35.71
N LEU A 122 -4.16 1.49 -35.93
CA LEU A 122 -3.91 2.86 -35.46
C LEU A 122 -5.05 3.40 -34.60
N ARG A 123 -6.23 2.78 -34.63
CA ARG A 123 -7.42 3.30 -33.96
C ARG A 123 -8.01 2.30 -32.99
N TYR A 124 -8.47 2.82 -31.87
CA TYR A 124 -9.15 2.05 -30.84
C TYR A 124 -10.35 2.80 -30.28
N ARG A 125 -11.20 2.06 -29.59
CA ARG A 125 -12.31 2.57 -28.79
C ARG A 125 -12.14 2.09 -27.37
N LEU A 126 -12.22 3.03 -26.42
CA LEU A 126 -12.26 2.77 -25.00
C LEU A 126 -13.67 3.11 -24.49
N THR A 127 -14.32 2.17 -23.80
CA THR A 127 -15.63 2.38 -23.18
C THR A 127 -15.49 2.22 -21.69
N GLY A 128 -15.97 3.19 -20.93
CA GLY A 128 -16.04 3.15 -19.48
C GLY A 128 -17.49 3.09 -19.04
N SER A 129 -17.81 2.24 -18.07
CA SER A 129 -19.14 2.13 -17.46
C SER A 129 -19.08 2.22 -15.95
N ASP A 130 -19.97 3.05 -15.40
CA ASP A 130 -20.23 3.20 -13.96
C ASP A 130 -21.76 3.37 -13.82
N ASP A 131 -22.44 2.28 -13.48
CA ASP A 131 -23.90 2.14 -13.55
C ASP A 131 -24.64 3.35 -12.93
N PRO A 132 -25.55 4.00 -13.69
CA PRO A 132 -26.01 3.72 -15.07
C PRO A 132 -25.23 4.42 -16.19
N LEU A 133 -24.10 5.07 -15.89
CA LEU A 133 -23.35 5.91 -16.84
C LEU A 133 -22.46 5.05 -17.76
N VAL A 134 -22.53 5.30 -19.06
CA VAL A 134 -21.64 4.70 -20.06
C VAL A 134 -21.05 5.82 -20.92
N LEU A 135 -19.72 5.86 -20.99
CA LEU A 135 -18.97 6.80 -21.81
C LEU A 135 -18.10 6.04 -22.82
N SER A 136 -17.91 6.62 -24.00
CA SER A 136 -17.07 6.05 -25.05
C SER A 136 -16.12 7.11 -25.57
N PHE A 137 -14.84 6.74 -25.66
CA PHE A 137 -13.78 7.55 -26.26
C PHE A 137 -13.21 6.82 -27.47
N ARG A 138 -12.93 7.56 -28.54
CA ARG A 138 -12.24 7.06 -29.73
C ARG A 138 -10.89 7.76 -29.87
N SER A 139 -9.87 7.04 -30.26
CA SER A 139 -8.50 7.56 -30.41
C SER A 139 -8.35 8.67 -31.47
N ASP A 140 -9.31 8.78 -32.41
CA ASP A 140 -9.39 9.85 -33.41
C ASP A 140 -10.04 11.13 -32.86
N SER A 141 -10.52 11.12 -31.61
CA SER A 141 -11.15 12.26 -30.96
C SER A 141 -10.17 13.02 -30.07
N SER A 142 -10.38 14.33 -29.91
CA SER A 142 -9.56 15.12 -28.98
C SER A 142 -9.84 14.75 -27.54
N ILE A 143 -8.80 14.41 -26.77
CA ILE A 143 -8.90 14.12 -25.34
C ILE A 143 -9.36 15.33 -24.55
N THR A 144 -8.95 16.55 -24.94
CA THR A 144 -9.37 17.80 -24.31
C THR A 144 -10.85 18.07 -24.51
N ALA A 145 -11.40 17.79 -25.70
CA ALA A 145 -12.82 17.87 -25.96
C ALA A 145 -13.60 16.81 -25.17
N PHE A 146 -13.06 15.60 -25.04
CA PHE A 146 -13.68 14.54 -24.23
C PHE A 146 -13.73 14.89 -22.75
N LEU A 147 -12.67 15.45 -22.20
CA LEU A 147 -12.62 15.90 -20.78
C LEU A 147 -13.57 17.07 -20.53
N GLY A 148 -13.74 17.98 -21.51
CA GLY A 148 -14.64 19.13 -21.40
C GLY A 148 -14.52 19.89 -20.08
N GLY A 149 -15.67 20.24 -19.47
CA GLY A 149 -15.73 20.93 -18.17
C GLY A 149 -15.31 20.08 -16.95
N SER A 150 -15.07 18.78 -17.12
CA SER A 150 -14.70 17.89 -16.01
C SER A 150 -13.35 18.25 -15.37
N LEU A 151 -12.42 18.85 -16.13
CA LEU A 151 -11.15 19.34 -15.61
C LEU A 151 -11.33 20.45 -14.58
N MET A 152 -12.27 21.36 -14.78
CA MET A 152 -12.55 22.45 -13.83
C MET A 152 -13.08 21.91 -12.51
N LEU A 153 -13.98 20.94 -12.55
CA LEU A 153 -14.54 20.31 -11.35
C LEU A 153 -13.47 19.58 -10.51
N ILE A 154 -12.50 18.96 -11.16
CA ILE A 154 -11.39 18.27 -10.49
C ILE A 154 -10.43 19.28 -9.86
N GLN A 155 -10.17 20.41 -10.51
CA GLN A 155 -9.29 21.46 -9.99
C GLN A 155 -9.90 22.21 -8.80
N GLU A 156 -11.21 22.44 -8.79
CA GLU A 156 -11.91 23.10 -7.68
C GLU A 156 -11.85 22.28 -6.38
N ARG A 157 -11.89 20.96 -6.46
CA ARG A 157 -11.76 20.08 -5.28
C ARG A 157 -10.33 19.95 -4.73
N ARG A 158 -9.34 20.40 -5.46
CA ARG A 158 -7.93 20.33 -5.05
C ARG A 158 -7.46 21.56 -4.25
N LYS A 159 -8.31 22.58 -4.18
CA LYS A 159 -8.12 23.78 -3.35
C LYS A 159 -8.81 23.63 -1.99
#